data_f4779a1738bd4f6d06bb8abc34e1478e
#
_entry.id   f4779a1738bd4f6d06bb8abc34e1478e
#
_cell.length_a   1.000
_cell.length_b   1.000
_cell.length_c   1.000
_cell.angle_alpha   90.00
_cell.angle_beta   90.00
_cell.angle_gamma   90.00
#
_symmetry.space_group_name_H-M   'P 1'
#
loop_
_entity.id
_entity.type
_entity.pdbx_description
1 polymer ?
#
loop_
_entity_poly.entity_id
_entity_poly.type
_entity_poly.pdbx_seq_one_letter_code
_entity_poly.pdbx_strand_id
1 'polypeptide(L)'
;ITEVSKISKNTLESNLYINFKISTNYKEREILYKQFLNEDWAKIDFPNLSVTDYLNNIKNASFILAPWGNGVDSHRFWEALYLGKVPITKHHHTYKTAKHLPVLFVNDYSEISKEILNNFIENFKDSYSWEVLSIQYWHDLIKKDYKDSETTYVIKESLFNAYVNKF
;
A
#
# COMPACT_ATOMS: atom_id res chain seq x y z
N ILE A 1 2.85 15.43 -0.59
CA ILE A 1 3.92 14.49 -1.04
C ILE A 1 4.23 14.88 -2.45
N THR A 2 5.37 15.54 -2.69
CA THR A 2 5.74 16.13 -3.97
C THR A 2 6.45 15.14 -4.90
N GLU A 3 6.96 14.02 -4.38
CA GLU A 3 7.59 12.98 -5.18
C GLU A 3 7.36 11.60 -4.54
N VAL A 4 6.95 10.63 -5.35
CA VAL A 4 6.89 9.22 -4.98
C VAL A 4 8.28 8.63 -5.15
N SER A 5 8.83 8.05 -4.10
CA SER A 5 10.12 7.37 -4.18
C SER A 5 9.98 6.10 -5.03
N LYS A 6 10.65 6.06 -6.18
CA LYS A 6 10.65 4.85 -7.02
C LYS A 6 11.57 3.80 -6.43
N ILE A 7 11.12 2.55 -6.43
CA ILE A 7 11.91 1.40 -6.00
C ILE A 7 12.89 1.01 -7.12
N SER A 8 14.11 0.69 -6.75
CA SER A 8 15.08 0.01 -7.63
C SER A 8 15.30 -1.41 -7.13
N LYS A 9 15.42 -2.37 -8.05
CA LYS A 9 15.73 -3.77 -7.72
C LYS A 9 16.95 -3.90 -6.82
N ASN A 10 17.99 -3.11 -7.08
CA ASN A 10 19.26 -3.16 -6.37
C ASN A 10 19.20 -2.66 -4.90
N THR A 11 18.08 -2.05 -4.50
CA THR A 11 17.87 -1.57 -3.12
C THR A 11 16.93 -2.46 -2.32
N LEU A 12 16.41 -3.53 -2.94
CA LEU A 12 15.51 -4.47 -2.27
C LEU A 12 16.31 -5.54 -1.52
N GLU A 13 15.89 -5.79 -0.30
CA GLU A 13 16.37 -6.85 0.57
C GLU A 13 15.20 -7.71 1.04
N SER A 14 15.46 -8.97 1.41
CA SER A 14 14.43 -9.88 1.90
C SER A 14 14.12 -9.63 3.37
N ASN A 15 13.74 -8.38 3.70
CA ASN A 15 13.38 -7.93 5.04
C ASN A 15 11.94 -7.42 5.06
N LEU A 16 11.21 -7.79 6.11
CA LEU A 16 9.78 -7.52 6.30
C LEU A 16 9.58 -6.64 7.54
N TYR A 17 8.79 -5.58 7.40
CA TYR A 17 8.33 -4.78 8.52
C TYR A 17 6.86 -5.02 8.82
N ILE A 18 6.56 -5.21 10.10
CA ILE A 18 5.24 -5.53 10.63
C ILE A 18 4.90 -4.55 11.75
N ASN A 19 3.86 -3.76 11.54
CA ASN A 19 3.30 -2.86 12.54
C ASN A 19 1.81 -2.66 12.28
N PHE A 20 0.96 -3.31 13.07
CA PHE A 20 -0.49 -3.14 12.99
C PHE A 20 -1.17 -3.44 14.33
N LYS A 21 -2.34 -2.85 14.52
CA LYS A 21 -3.18 -3.11 15.68
C LYS A 21 -3.92 -4.44 15.49
N ILE A 22 -3.67 -5.43 16.35
CA ILE A 22 -4.26 -6.78 16.27
C ILE A 22 -5.79 -6.73 16.38
N SER A 23 -6.33 -5.88 17.26
CA SER A 23 -7.77 -5.81 17.57
C SER A 23 -8.67 -5.40 16.39
N THR A 24 -8.12 -4.85 15.30
CA THR A 24 -8.91 -4.44 14.12
C THR A 24 -9.29 -5.61 13.20
N ASN A 25 -8.62 -6.73 13.32
CA ASN A 25 -8.95 -8.03 12.71
C ASN A 25 -8.26 -9.13 13.52
N TYR A 26 -8.74 -9.39 14.72
CA TYR A 26 -8.06 -10.21 15.71
C TYR A 26 -7.70 -11.60 15.20
N LYS A 27 -8.67 -12.28 14.55
CA LYS A 27 -8.49 -13.67 14.08
C LYS A 27 -7.30 -13.84 13.13
N GLU A 28 -7.12 -12.93 12.20
CA GLU A 28 -6.08 -13.01 11.18
C GLU A 28 -4.76 -12.41 11.69
N ARG A 29 -4.83 -11.23 12.32
CA ARG A 29 -3.64 -10.47 12.70
C ARG A 29 -2.89 -11.07 13.87
N GLU A 30 -3.56 -11.78 14.79
CA GLU A 30 -2.90 -12.53 15.86
C GLU A 30 -2.08 -13.71 15.30
N ILE A 31 -2.63 -14.42 14.30
CA ILE A 31 -1.92 -15.51 13.64
C ILE A 31 -0.67 -14.98 12.94
N LEU A 32 -0.81 -13.88 12.19
CA LEU A 32 0.30 -13.23 11.51
C LEU A 32 1.40 -12.77 12.46
N TYR A 33 1.02 -12.18 13.59
CA TYR A 33 1.98 -11.76 14.60
C TYR A 33 2.80 -12.96 15.12
N LYS A 34 2.13 -14.08 15.43
CA LYS A 34 2.78 -15.31 15.89
C LYS A 34 3.66 -15.95 14.80
N GLN A 35 3.23 -15.89 13.54
CA GLN A 35 3.95 -16.47 12.41
C GLN A 35 5.35 -15.86 12.26
N PHE A 36 5.48 -14.55 12.45
CA PHE A 36 6.74 -13.85 12.21
C PHE A 36 7.55 -13.52 13.47
N LEU A 37 7.09 -13.92 14.67
CA LEU A 37 7.70 -13.52 15.95
C LEU A 37 9.16 -13.94 16.08
N ASN A 38 9.54 -15.07 15.47
CA ASN A 38 10.89 -15.64 15.58
C ASN A 38 11.67 -15.58 14.27
N GLU A 39 11.18 -14.85 13.27
CA GLU A 39 11.85 -14.71 11.98
C GLU A 39 12.89 -13.59 12.02
N ASP A 40 14.15 -13.90 11.76
CA ASP A 40 15.27 -12.95 11.77
C ASP A 40 15.20 -11.89 10.66
N TRP A 41 14.44 -12.17 9.60
CA TRP A 41 14.18 -11.29 8.47
C TRP A 41 12.92 -10.42 8.64
N ALA A 42 12.19 -10.57 9.76
CA ALA A 42 10.99 -9.80 10.06
C ALA A 42 11.16 -8.93 11.31
N LYS A 43 10.99 -7.63 11.14
CA LYS A 43 10.95 -6.69 12.27
C LYS A 43 9.50 -6.43 12.66
N ILE A 44 9.15 -6.69 13.91
CA ILE A 44 7.83 -6.45 14.47
C ILE A 44 7.89 -5.32 15.51
N ASP A 45 7.09 -4.30 15.33
CA ASP A 45 6.89 -3.23 16.31
C ASP A 45 5.42 -3.14 16.75
N PHE A 46 5.19 -2.70 17.99
CA PHE A 46 3.84 -2.40 18.46
C PHE A 46 3.32 -1.08 17.86
N PRO A 47 1.99 -0.92 17.71
CA PRO A 47 1.37 0.25 17.06
C PRO A 47 1.31 1.49 17.98
N ASN A 48 2.28 1.68 18.86
CA ASN A 48 2.42 2.80 19.80
C ASN A 48 3.63 3.70 19.49
N LEU A 49 4.24 3.50 18.34
CA LEU A 49 5.37 4.32 17.88
C LEU A 49 4.93 5.74 17.56
N SER A 50 5.87 6.70 17.66
CA SER A 50 5.68 8.01 17.03
C SER A 50 5.52 7.85 15.52
N VAL A 51 4.84 8.81 14.87
CA VAL A 51 4.71 8.81 13.40
C VAL A 51 6.07 8.81 12.71
N THR A 52 7.03 9.56 13.27
CA THR A 52 8.39 9.63 12.73
C THR A 52 9.10 8.29 12.79
N ASP A 53 9.05 7.60 13.94
CA ASP A 53 9.70 6.29 14.10
C ASP A 53 9.03 5.23 13.21
N TYR A 54 7.71 5.24 13.13
CA TYR A 54 6.96 4.37 12.25
C TYR A 54 7.37 4.54 10.78
N LEU A 55 7.40 5.79 10.27
CA LEU A 55 7.79 6.07 8.90
C LEU A 55 9.27 5.74 8.63
N ASN A 56 10.15 5.95 9.60
CA ASN A 56 11.55 5.56 9.48
C ASN A 56 11.71 4.03 9.42
N ASN A 57 10.94 3.28 10.20
CA ASN A 57 10.95 1.83 10.14
C ASN A 57 10.44 1.30 8.79
N ILE A 58 9.40 1.92 8.22
CA ILE A 58 8.97 1.61 6.84
C ILE A 58 10.11 1.88 5.85
N LYS A 59 10.79 3.02 5.93
CA LYS A 59 11.89 3.36 5.02
C LYS A 59 13.06 2.39 5.09
N ASN A 60 13.29 1.75 6.24
CA ASN A 60 14.39 0.82 6.47
C ASN A 60 14.05 -0.63 6.07
N ALA A 61 12.81 -0.94 5.70
CA ALA A 61 12.41 -2.24 5.21
C ALA A 61 12.15 -2.19 3.70
N SER A 62 12.23 -3.33 3.02
CA SER A 62 11.85 -3.47 1.61
C SER A 62 10.40 -3.90 1.47
N PHE A 63 9.93 -4.78 2.35
CA PHE A 63 8.56 -5.30 2.35
C PHE A 63 7.80 -4.84 3.60
N ILE A 64 6.53 -4.48 3.41
CA ILE A 64 5.65 -4.01 4.49
C ILE A 64 4.41 -4.89 4.54
N LEU A 65 4.17 -5.57 5.65
CA LEU A 65 2.97 -6.38 5.82
C LEU A 65 1.75 -5.48 6.03
N ALA A 66 0.83 -5.51 5.08
CA ALA A 66 -0.39 -4.72 5.05
C ALA A 66 -1.65 -5.60 5.10
N PRO A 67 -1.90 -6.32 6.21
CA PRO A 67 -3.04 -7.21 6.32
C PRO A 67 -4.33 -6.41 6.45
N TRP A 68 -5.43 -7.03 6.03
CA TRP A 68 -6.76 -6.47 6.20
C TRP A 68 -7.04 -6.16 7.67
N GLY A 69 -7.74 -5.05 7.89
CA GLY A 69 -8.15 -4.60 9.21
C GLY A 69 -9.67 -4.58 9.36
N ASN A 70 -10.24 -3.42 9.76
CA ASN A 70 -11.68 -3.20 9.74
C ASN A 70 -12.26 -3.25 8.30
N GLY A 71 -11.42 -2.99 7.31
CA GLY A 71 -11.69 -3.12 5.89
C GLY A 71 -10.53 -3.77 5.16
N VAL A 72 -10.76 -4.10 3.89
CA VAL A 72 -9.73 -4.68 3.00
C VAL A 72 -8.62 -3.67 2.73
N ASP A 73 -9.01 -2.43 2.44
CA ASP A 73 -8.06 -1.37 2.13
C ASP A 73 -7.41 -0.83 3.41
N SER A 74 -6.10 -0.88 3.44
CA SER A 74 -5.29 -0.46 4.58
C SER A 74 -4.42 0.73 4.18
N HIS A 75 -4.46 1.82 4.96
CA HIS A 75 -3.56 2.97 4.75
C HIS A 75 -2.09 2.54 4.67
N ARG A 76 -1.69 1.51 5.39
CA ARG A 76 -0.33 0.93 5.40
C ARG A 76 0.11 0.43 4.02
N PHE A 77 -0.83 -0.08 3.23
CA PHE A 77 -0.60 -0.47 1.85
C PHE A 77 -0.13 0.73 1.00
N TRP A 78 -0.83 1.84 1.10
CA TRP A 78 -0.52 3.06 0.36
C TRP A 78 0.71 3.78 0.91
N GLU A 79 0.87 3.83 2.23
CA GLU A 79 2.06 4.39 2.88
C GLU A 79 3.35 3.70 2.41
N ALA A 80 3.33 2.36 2.31
CA ALA A 80 4.45 1.59 1.76
C ALA A 80 4.78 2.03 0.34
N LEU A 81 3.80 2.10 -0.54
CA LEU A 81 3.98 2.52 -1.94
C LEU A 81 4.51 3.95 -2.05
N TYR A 82 3.95 4.90 -1.30
CA TYR A 82 4.42 6.29 -1.28
C TYR A 82 5.87 6.44 -0.79
N LEU A 83 6.32 5.55 0.08
CA LEU A 83 7.69 5.52 0.59
C LEU A 83 8.63 4.65 -0.26
N GLY A 84 8.17 4.18 -1.41
CA GLY A 84 8.97 3.35 -2.31
C GLY A 84 9.27 1.97 -1.72
N LYS A 85 8.26 1.34 -1.10
CA LYS A 85 8.35 0.00 -0.50
C LYS A 85 7.30 -0.93 -1.10
N VAL A 86 7.52 -2.23 -0.95
CA VAL A 86 6.64 -3.28 -1.48
C VAL A 86 5.63 -3.69 -0.40
N PRO A 87 4.35 -3.32 -0.49
CA PRO A 87 3.35 -3.86 0.42
C PRO A 87 3.04 -5.32 0.09
N ILE A 88 2.78 -6.11 1.14
CA ILE A 88 2.28 -7.48 1.02
C ILE A 88 0.85 -7.53 1.52
N THR A 89 -0.06 -8.01 0.67
CA THR A 89 -1.48 -8.18 1.02
C THR A 89 -2.12 -9.33 0.23
N LYS A 90 -3.30 -9.75 0.65
CA LYS A 90 -4.06 -10.77 -0.10
C LYS A 90 -4.71 -10.17 -1.35
N HIS A 91 -4.90 -11.00 -2.36
CA HIS A 91 -5.66 -10.64 -3.55
C HIS A 91 -7.08 -10.18 -3.19
N HIS A 92 -7.48 -9.03 -3.71
CA HIS A 92 -8.86 -8.54 -3.63
C HIS A 92 -9.15 -7.56 -4.78
N HIS A 93 -10.41 -7.46 -5.20
CA HIS A 93 -10.82 -6.57 -6.29
C HIS A 93 -10.61 -5.07 -6.00
N THR A 94 -10.59 -4.68 -4.73
CA THR A 94 -10.30 -3.30 -4.27
C THR A 94 -8.94 -2.81 -4.79
N TYR A 95 -7.97 -3.73 -4.94
CA TYR A 95 -6.63 -3.39 -5.43
C TYR A 95 -6.49 -3.46 -6.96
N LYS A 96 -7.60 -3.41 -7.71
CA LYS A 96 -7.59 -3.49 -9.18
C LYS A 96 -6.71 -2.42 -9.82
N THR A 97 -6.71 -1.21 -9.28
CA THR A 97 -5.88 -0.10 -9.76
C THR A 97 -4.40 -0.23 -9.40
N ALA A 98 -4.08 -1.02 -8.37
CA ALA A 98 -2.72 -1.26 -7.92
C ALA A 98 -2.01 -2.44 -8.61
N LYS A 99 -2.63 -3.09 -9.59
CA LYS A 99 -2.06 -4.26 -10.30
C LYS A 99 -0.75 -3.97 -11.03
N HIS A 100 -0.51 -2.72 -11.38
CA HIS A 100 0.68 -2.26 -12.09
C HIS A 100 1.71 -1.59 -11.17
N LEU A 101 1.49 -1.68 -9.86
CA LEU A 101 2.40 -1.23 -8.83
C LEU A 101 3.20 -2.41 -8.27
N PRO A 102 4.37 -2.17 -7.66
CA PRO A 102 5.18 -3.22 -7.03
C PRO A 102 4.53 -3.71 -5.73
N VAL A 103 3.58 -4.60 -5.86
CA VAL A 103 2.84 -5.21 -4.75
C VAL A 103 3.04 -6.71 -4.77
N LEU A 104 3.40 -7.29 -3.63
CA LEU A 104 3.40 -8.74 -3.45
C LEU A 104 2.01 -9.19 -3.01
N PHE A 105 1.23 -9.69 -3.96
CA PHE A 105 -0.07 -10.29 -3.69
C PHE A 105 0.08 -11.78 -3.36
N VAL A 106 -0.51 -12.22 -2.27
CA VAL A 106 -0.61 -13.62 -1.85
C VAL A 106 -2.06 -14.08 -1.81
N ASN A 107 -2.33 -15.36 -1.93
CA ASN A 107 -3.69 -15.89 -1.73
C ASN A 107 -3.97 -16.06 -0.24
N ASP A 108 -2.97 -16.53 0.50
CA ASP A 108 -3.01 -16.61 1.96
C ASP A 108 -1.69 -16.09 2.55
N TYR A 109 -1.76 -15.46 3.72
CA TYR A 109 -0.56 -14.92 4.37
C TYR A 109 0.41 -15.98 4.86
N SER A 110 -0.01 -17.25 5.02
CA SER A 110 0.87 -18.37 5.32
C SER A 110 1.89 -18.67 4.21
N GLU A 111 1.65 -18.18 2.99
CA GLU A 111 2.59 -18.27 1.88
C GLU A 111 3.84 -17.40 2.07
N ILE A 112 3.77 -16.39 2.94
CA ILE A 112 4.86 -15.42 3.11
C ILE A 112 6.06 -16.10 3.78
N SER A 113 7.16 -16.14 3.05
CA SER A 113 8.44 -16.68 3.48
C SER A 113 9.59 -15.85 2.90
N LYS A 114 10.78 -15.99 3.44
CA LYS A 114 11.98 -15.33 2.89
C LYS A 114 12.23 -15.71 1.42
N GLU A 115 11.88 -16.95 1.05
CA GLU A 115 11.96 -17.43 -0.33
C GLU A 115 11.01 -16.66 -1.27
N ILE A 116 9.77 -16.43 -0.87
CA ILE A 116 8.80 -15.63 -1.66
C ILE A 116 9.29 -14.20 -1.83
N LEU A 117 9.89 -13.59 -0.79
CA LEU A 117 10.48 -12.25 -0.91
C LEU A 117 11.65 -12.26 -1.92
N ASN A 118 12.55 -13.23 -1.84
CA ASN A 118 13.64 -13.39 -2.79
C ASN A 118 13.13 -13.55 -4.22
N ASN A 119 12.16 -14.44 -4.43
CA ASN A 119 11.54 -14.65 -5.74
C ASN A 119 10.91 -13.37 -6.30
N PHE A 120 10.28 -12.56 -5.46
CA PHE A 120 9.74 -11.26 -5.86
C PHE A 120 10.87 -10.32 -6.32
N ILE A 121 11.96 -10.24 -5.56
CA ILE A 121 13.13 -9.41 -5.89
C ILE A 121 13.75 -9.84 -7.22
N GLU A 122 13.97 -11.14 -7.41
CA GLU A 122 14.55 -11.69 -8.64
C GLU A 122 13.73 -11.35 -9.87
N ASN A 123 12.40 -11.40 -9.75
CA ASN A 123 11.45 -11.11 -10.82
C ASN A 123 10.97 -9.64 -10.83
N PHE A 124 11.60 -8.77 -10.07
CA PHE A 124 11.23 -7.35 -9.99
C PHE A 124 11.37 -6.69 -11.37
N LYS A 125 10.32 -5.95 -11.77
CA LYS A 125 10.26 -5.23 -13.05
C LYS A 125 10.50 -3.74 -12.85
N ASP A 126 11.31 -3.13 -13.69
CA ASP A 126 11.51 -1.67 -13.64
C ASP A 126 10.34 -0.87 -14.28
N SER A 127 9.37 -1.58 -14.88
CA SER A 127 8.25 -0.99 -15.64
C SER A 127 6.95 -0.85 -14.83
N TYR A 128 7.03 -0.51 -13.55
CA TYR A 128 5.83 -0.24 -12.75
C TYR A 128 5.23 1.14 -13.04
N SER A 129 3.89 1.22 -13.02
CA SER A 129 3.12 2.43 -13.28
C SER A 129 2.91 3.26 -12.01
N TRP A 130 3.88 4.11 -11.69
CA TRP A 130 3.84 4.94 -10.47
C TRP A 130 2.87 6.12 -10.54
N GLU A 131 2.44 6.51 -11.72
CA GLU A 131 1.54 7.63 -11.97
C GLU A 131 0.20 7.50 -11.23
N VAL A 132 -0.28 6.26 -11.00
CA VAL A 132 -1.53 6.00 -10.25
C VAL A 132 -1.46 6.44 -8.78
N LEU A 133 -0.27 6.72 -8.25
CA LEU A 133 -0.08 7.29 -6.92
C LEU A 133 -0.15 8.83 -6.93
N SER A 134 -0.18 9.45 -8.12
CA SER A 134 -0.25 10.90 -8.26
C SER A 134 -1.70 11.38 -8.29
N ILE A 135 -2.01 12.46 -7.57
CA ILE A 135 -3.31 13.12 -7.65
C ILE A 135 -3.57 13.67 -9.05
N GLN A 136 -2.51 14.06 -9.78
CA GLN A 136 -2.61 14.56 -11.14
C GLN A 136 -3.15 13.50 -12.10
N TYR A 137 -2.70 12.23 -11.96
CA TYR A 137 -3.21 11.11 -12.74
C TYR A 137 -4.75 10.99 -12.62
N TRP A 138 -5.26 10.99 -11.39
CA TRP A 138 -6.70 10.86 -11.14
C TRP A 138 -7.48 12.07 -11.65
N HIS A 139 -6.94 13.26 -11.47
CA HIS A 139 -7.54 14.48 -11.97
C HIS A 139 -7.66 14.48 -13.50
N ASP A 140 -6.61 14.03 -14.21
CA ASP A 140 -6.62 13.97 -15.66
C ASP A 140 -7.55 12.87 -16.18
N LEU A 141 -7.60 11.74 -15.50
CA LEU A 141 -8.52 10.64 -15.79
C LEU A 141 -9.99 11.11 -15.67
N ILE A 142 -10.35 11.76 -14.56
CA ILE A 142 -11.70 12.29 -14.33
C ILE A 142 -12.06 13.33 -15.39
N LYS A 143 -11.13 14.23 -15.75
CA LYS A 143 -11.38 15.23 -16.80
C LYS A 143 -11.59 14.61 -18.17
N LYS A 144 -10.87 13.54 -18.49
CA LYS A 144 -11.02 12.82 -19.74
C LYS A 144 -12.42 12.18 -19.81
N ASP A 145 -12.79 11.43 -18.80
CA ASP A 145 -14.11 10.76 -18.74
C ASP A 145 -15.26 11.76 -18.77
N TYR A 146 -15.08 12.93 -18.14
CA TYR A 146 -16.08 14.00 -18.18
C TYR A 146 -16.28 14.59 -19.58
N LYS A 147 -15.21 14.71 -20.39
CA LYS A 147 -15.28 15.20 -21.78
C LYS A 147 -15.92 14.18 -22.72
N ASP A 148 -15.67 12.90 -22.48
CA ASP A 148 -16.13 11.81 -23.34
C ASP A 148 -17.56 11.32 -22.96
N SER A 149 -18.12 11.80 -21.84
CA SER A 149 -19.48 11.44 -21.43
C SER A 149 -20.51 12.37 -22.09
N GLU A 150 -21.47 11.81 -22.83
CA GLU A 150 -22.65 12.53 -23.31
C GLU A 150 -23.61 12.94 -22.19
N THR A 151 -23.37 12.49 -20.96
CA THR A 151 -24.19 12.77 -19.79
C THR A 151 -23.62 13.97 -19.03
N THR A 152 -24.25 15.13 -19.20
CA THR A 152 -23.92 16.33 -18.44
C THR A 152 -24.44 16.18 -17.01
N TYR A 153 -23.60 15.73 -16.07
CA TYR A 153 -23.88 15.88 -14.66
C TYR A 153 -23.73 17.37 -14.29
N VAL A 154 -24.82 18.09 -14.21
CA VAL A 154 -24.84 19.44 -13.66
C VAL A 154 -24.68 19.32 -12.14
N ILE A 155 -23.44 19.22 -11.66
CA ILE A 155 -23.14 19.56 -10.27
C ILE A 155 -23.39 21.07 -10.18
N LYS A 156 -24.49 21.45 -9.53
CA LYS A 156 -24.75 22.88 -9.30
C LYS A 156 -23.51 23.46 -8.58
N GLU A 157 -22.89 24.46 -9.17
CA GLU A 157 -21.70 25.13 -8.65
C GLU A 157 -21.84 25.55 -7.18
N SER A 158 -23.07 25.82 -6.74
CA SER A 158 -23.43 26.06 -5.34
C SER A 158 -23.18 24.87 -4.40
N LEU A 159 -23.31 23.63 -4.87
CA LEU A 159 -23.04 22.43 -4.04
C LEU A 159 -21.54 22.16 -3.97
N PHE A 160 -20.80 22.37 -5.05
CA PHE A 160 -19.34 22.22 -5.08
C PHE A 160 -18.69 23.27 -4.14
N ASN A 161 -19.09 24.53 -4.25
CA ASN A 161 -18.57 25.61 -3.41
C ASN A 161 -18.95 25.44 -1.92
N ALA A 162 -20.12 24.87 -1.62
CA ALA A 162 -20.51 24.54 -0.24
C ALA A 162 -19.70 23.37 0.36
N TYR A 163 -19.15 22.50 -0.49
CA TYR A 163 -18.31 21.38 -0.04
C TYR A 163 -16.85 21.80 0.15
N VAL A 164 -16.31 22.60 -0.77
CA VAL A 164 -14.90 23.08 -0.72
C VAL A 164 -14.67 24.10 0.41
N ASN A 165 -15.68 24.89 0.78
CA ASN A 165 -15.57 25.88 1.88
C ASN A 165 -15.79 25.28 3.27
N LYS A 166 -15.95 23.95 3.42
CA LYS A 166 -16.07 23.25 4.71
C LYS A 166 -14.77 22.64 5.21
N PHE A 167 -13.70 22.70 4.44
CA PHE A 167 -12.37 22.24 4.76
C PHE A 167 -11.34 23.34 4.46
#